data_725783a3c1d521ec8c736fa337bdc25a
#
_entry.id   725783a3c1d521ec8c736fa337bdc25a
#
_cell.length_a   1.000
_cell.length_b   1.000
_cell.length_c   1.000
_cell.angle_alpha   90.00
_cell.angle_beta   90.00
_cell.angle_gamma   90.00
#
_symmetry.space_group_name_H-M   'P 1'
#
loop_
_entity.id
_entity.type
_entity.pdbx_description
1 polymer ?
#
loop_
_entity_poly.entity_id
_entity_poly.type
_entity_poly.pdbx_seq_one_letter_code
_entity_poly.pdbx_strand_id
1 'polypeptide(L)'
;MEMLDALLQGFATAATPINLLWALLGCALGTAVGVLPGIGPAVAVAMLLPITAKVEITASMIFFSGIYYGAMYGGSTTSILLNTPGETASMVTAMEGNKMAKNGRAGAALATAAIGSFVAGTVATVVVTLFAPAVADFAVKLGPPEYFMLMVLAFTTVSAVLGQSSLRGMTALFVGLALGCIGMDQITGSARYTGGKMELMDGVDIVLVAVGLFAVAEVLYAALYEGKVDQSQNKVTRVHMTRRDWKRSVPAWLRGTVIGTPFGCIPAGGTEIPTFLSYATEKKLAKGEDKAEFGGKGAIEGVAGPEAANNATVTAALIPLLTLGIPTSNTTAVLLGAFQNYGINPGPQLFSSAGALVWALIASLYIGNLMLLVLNLPMVGLWVKLLKIPRPQLYAGILIFATVGAYGMRQSTFDLFLLYGIGLLGVLMRRFDFPTAPVVVGMILGPLAEAQMRNAVAIGEGSFGIFLQRPMSLTLVVIVLLVLVVPRVLQRWAQKRAVHRDAALSA
;
A
#
# COMPACT_ATOMS: atom_id res chain seq x y z
N MET A 1 21.40 15.26 18.22
CA MET A 1 22.64 14.84 17.53
C MET A 1 22.52 13.39 17.05
N GLU A 2 22.16 12.45 17.90
CA GLU A 2 22.04 11.01 17.54
C GLU A 2 21.18 10.69 16.30
N MET A 3 20.00 11.35 16.16
CA MET A 3 19.11 11.11 15.02
C MET A 3 19.70 11.60 13.69
N LEU A 4 20.38 12.76 13.71
CA LEU A 4 21.01 13.30 12.50
C LEU A 4 22.22 12.44 12.09
N ASP A 5 23.01 12.00 13.06
CA ASP A 5 24.15 11.11 12.80
C ASP A 5 23.68 9.76 12.25
N ALA A 6 22.60 9.19 12.79
CA ALA A 6 21.99 7.96 12.29
C ALA A 6 21.46 8.13 10.85
N LEU A 7 20.81 9.26 10.55
CA LEU A 7 20.34 9.58 9.20
C LEU A 7 21.52 9.75 8.23
N LEU A 8 22.59 10.42 8.62
CA LEU A 8 23.80 10.57 7.80
C LEU A 8 24.46 9.22 7.51
N GLN A 9 24.55 8.34 8.50
CA GLN A 9 25.01 6.96 8.30
C GLN A 9 24.07 6.19 7.37
N GLY A 10 22.74 6.38 7.51
CA GLY A 10 21.76 5.85 6.59
C GLY A 10 21.99 6.30 5.16
N PHE A 11 22.29 7.60 4.93
CA PHE A 11 22.66 8.11 3.62
C PHE A 11 23.97 7.50 3.10
N ALA A 12 24.98 7.34 3.94
CA ALA A 12 26.24 6.71 3.55
C ALA A 12 26.02 5.26 3.08
N THR A 13 25.14 4.52 3.76
CA THR A 13 24.76 3.15 3.37
C THR A 13 23.92 3.14 2.11
N ALA A 14 22.86 3.95 2.03
CA ALA A 14 21.98 4.00 0.87
C ALA A 14 22.65 4.52 -0.39
N ALA A 15 23.67 5.37 -0.26
CA ALA A 15 24.45 5.93 -1.37
C ALA A 15 25.60 5.02 -1.86
N THR A 16 25.78 3.83 -1.29
CA THR A 16 26.74 2.86 -1.84
C THR A 16 26.34 2.47 -3.27
N PRO A 17 27.29 2.21 -4.18
CA PRO A 17 26.98 1.92 -5.59
C PRO A 17 25.98 0.77 -5.76
N ILE A 18 26.09 -0.27 -4.93
CA ILE A 18 25.17 -1.41 -4.99
C ILE A 18 23.74 -1.03 -4.56
N ASN A 19 23.59 -0.25 -3.48
CA ASN A 19 22.29 0.18 -2.99
C ASN A 19 21.64 1.22 -3.92
N LEU A 20 22.45 2.11 -4.53
CA LEU A 20 21.96 3.01 -5.58
C LEU A 20 21.50 2.25 -6.82
N LEU A 21 22.19 1.17 -7.21
CA LEU A 21 21.74 0.31 -8.31
C LEU A 21 20.39 -0.34 -7.98
N TRP A 22 20.23 -0.91 -6.78
CA TRP A 22 18.97 -1.52 -6.35
C TRP A 22 17.84 -0.49 -6.21
N ALA A 23 18.14 0.71 -5.70
CA ALA A 23 17.18 1.81 -5.67
C ALA A 23 16.72 2.20 -7.08
N LEU A 24 17.66 2.35 -8.02
CA LEU A 24 17.34 2.68 -9.42
C LEU A 24 16.51 1.58 -10.09
N LEU A 25 16.90 0.31 -9.91
CA LEU A 25 16.16 -0.83 -10.45
C LEU A 25 14.75 -0.89 -9.84
N GLY A 26 14.63 -0.70 -8.52
CA GLY A 26 13.33 -0.65 -7.85
C GLY A 26 12.44 0.46 -8.38
N CYS A 27 12.95 1.68 -8.46
CA CYS A 27 12.24 2.84 -9.00
C CYS A 27 11.81 2.63 -10.47
N ALA A 28 12.72 2.10 -11.30
CA ALA A 28 12.46 1.88 -12.72
C ALA A 28 11.42 0.76 -12.93
N LEU A 29 11.59 -0.40 -12.27
CA LEU A 29 10.63 -1.50 -12.34
C LEU A 29 9.28 -1.12 -11.73
N GLY A 30 9.29 -0.43 -10.59
CA GLY A 30 8.07 0.10 -9.98
C GLY A 30 7.33 1.03 -10.94
N THR A 31 8.02 2.01 -11.53
CA THR A 31 7.41 2.91 -12.54
C THR A 31 6.88 2.13 -13.74
N ALA A 32 7.64 1.15 -14.24
CA ALA A 32 7.20 0.30 -15.36
C ALA A 32 5.91 -0.44 -15.02
N VAL A 33 5.85 -1.05 -13.84
CA VAL A 33 4.66 -1.77 -13.36
C VAL A 33 3.48 -0.81 -13.16
N GLY A 34 3.70 0.34 -12.51
CA GLY A 34 2.65 1.33 -12.29
C GLY A 34 2.05 1.89 -13.58
N VAL A 35 2.86 2.00 -14.64
CA VAL A 35 2.40 2.39 -15.97
C VAL A 35 1.54 1.29 -16.62
N LEU A 36 1.64 0.03 -16.21
CA LEU A 36 0.86 -1.06 -16.78
C LEU A 36 -0.50 -1.18 -16.07
N PRO A 37 -1.63 -0.95 -16.78
CA PRO A 37 -2.94 -0.98 -16.16
C PRO A 37 -3.26 -2.34 -15.52
N GLY A 38 -3.80 -2.32 -14.30
CA GLY A 38 -4.21 -3.51 -13.58
C GLY A 38 -3.10 -4.22 -12.81
N ILE A 39 -1.86 -3.71 -12.83
CA ILE A 39 -0.76 -4.26 -12.04
C ILE A 39 -0.39 -3.24 -10.97
N GLY A 40 -0.92 -3.44 -9.77
CA GLY A 40 -0.61 -2.56 -8.64
C GLY A 40 0.75 -2.85 -8.00
N PRO A 41 1.25 -1.96 -7.11
CA PRO A 41 2.54 -2.12 -6.44
C PRO A 41 2.61 -3.38 -5.58
N ALA A 42 1.52 -3.83 -4.99
CA ALA A 42 1.47 -5.08 -4.23
C ALA A 42 1.82 -6.31 -5.10
N VAL A 43 1.32 -6.34 -6.34
CA VAL A 43 1.64 -7.38 -7.33
C VAL A 43 3.13 -7.36 -7.65
N ALA A 44 3.69 -6.17 -7.88
CA ALA A 44 5.10 -6.03 -8.23
C ALA A 44 6.03 -6.49 -7.11
N VAL A 45 5.77 -6.04 -5.87
CA VAL A 45 6.56 -6.47 -4.71
C VAL A 45 6.45 -7.98 -4.51
N ALA A 46 5.23 -8.52 -4.52
CA ALA A 46 5.00 -9.96 -4.33
C ALA A 46 5.74 -10.79 -5.39
N MET A 47 5.60 -10.44 -6.68
CA MET A 47 6.21 -11.17 -7.79
C MET A 47 7.75 -11.15 -7.73
N LEU A 48 8.35 -10.04 -7.27
CA LEU A 48 9.80 -9.87 -7.25
C LEU A 48 10.44 -10.33 -5.92
N LEU A 49 9.63 -10.57 -4.89
CA LEU A 49 10.12 -11.01 -3.58
C LEU A 49 10.92 -12.32 -3.63
N PRO A 50 10.47 -13.39 -4.34
CA PRO A 50 11.26 -14.61 -4.43
C PRO A 50 12.62 -14.41 -5.12
N ILE A 51 12.72 -13.47 -6.06
CA ILE A 51 13.95 -13.22 -6.83
C ILE A 51 15.01 -12.57 -5.94
N THR A 52 14.59 -11.78 -4.96
CA THR A 52 15.51 -11.07 -4.05
C THR A 52 15.98 -11.92 -2.86
N ALA A 53 15.52 -13.15 -2.70
CA ALA A 53 15.85 -14.01 -1.55
C ALA A 53 17.36 -14.24 -1.32
N LYS A 54 18.20 -14.05 -2.34
CA LYS A 54 19.67 -14.13 -2.26
C LYS A 54 20.37 -12.78 -2.24
N VAL A 55 19.62 -11.69 -2.25
CA VAL A 55 20.13 -10.31 -2.21
C VAL A 55 20.30 -9.89 -0.75
N GLU A 56 21.28 -9.06 -0.49
CA GLU A 56 21.50 -8.47 0.85
C GLU A 56 20.23 -7.73 1.31
N ILE A 57 19.93 -7.83 2.60
CA ILE A 57 18.65 -7.39 3.17
C ILE A 57 18.40 -5.90 2.95
N THR A 58 19.41 -5.05 3.20
CA THR A 58 19.28 -3.59 3.02
C THR A 58 18.98 -3.23 1.58
N ALA A 59 19.73 -3.84 0.64
CA ALA A 59 19.53 -3.66 -0.80
C ALA A 59 18.12 -4.11 -1.24
N SER A 60 17.64 -5.23 -0.71
CA SER A 60 16.30 -5.75 -0.99
C SER A 60 15.20 -4.81 -0.48
N MET A 61 15.33 -4.29 0.73
CA MET A 61 14.35 -3.35 1.29
C MET A 61 14.34 -2.02 0.54
N ILE A 62 15.51 -1.52 0.14
CA ILE A 62 15.64 -0.33 -0.72
C ILE A 62 14.97 -0.59 -2.07
N PHE A 63 15.18 -1.75 -2.67
CA PHE A 63 14.57 -2.14 -3.94
C PHE A 63 13.04 -2.19 -3.85
N PHE A 64 12.47 -2.83 -2.82
CA PHE A 64 11.02 -2.90 -2.64
C PHE A 64 10.38 -1.53 -2.37
N SER A 65 11.06 -0.67 -1.62
CA SER A 65 10.59 0.70 -1.40
C SER A 65 10.60 1.51 -2.70
N GLY A 66 11.64 1.30 -3.53
CA GLY A 66 11.70 1.86 -4.87
C GLY A 66 10.57 1.38 -5.77
N ILE A 67 10.21 0.09 -5.72
CA ILE A 67 9.06 -0.47 -6.44
C ILE A 67 7.77 0.18 -5.96
N TYR A 68 7.56 0.27 -4.66
CA TYR A 68 6.35 0.85 -4.10
C TYR A 68 6.15 2.30 -4.56
N TYR A 69 7.18 3.13 -4.41
CA TYR A 69 7.14 4.52 -4.84
C TYR A 69 7.02 4.65 -6.36
N GLY A 70 7.81 3.86 -7.09
CA GLY A 70 7.79 3.88 -8.55
C GLY A 70 6.43 3.55 -9.13
N ALA A 71 5.75 2.56 -8.57
CA ALA A 71 4.42 2.16 -9.03
C ALA A 71 3.37 3.26 -8.82
N MET A 72 3.47 4.02 -7.72
CA MET A 72 2.59 5.16 -7.47
C MET A 72 2.79 6.27 -8.50
N TYR A 73 4.04 6.59 -8.84
CA TYR A 73 4.33 7.56 -9.90
C TYR A 73 3.87 7.07 -11.28
N GLY A 74 4.10 5.78 -11.59
CA GLY A 74 3.73 5.19 -12.88
C GLY A 74 2.23 5.21 -13.13
N GLY A 75 1.43 4.95 -12.10
CA GLY A 75 -0.03 4.91 -12.14
C GLY A 75 -0.68 6.19 -12.65
N SER A 76 -0.10 7.35 -12.32
CA SER A 76 -0.56 8.66 -12.82
C SER A 76 -0.45 8.78 -14.34
N THR A 77 0.59 8.20 -14.93
CA THR A 77 0.83 8.25 -16.39
C THR A 77 -0.31 7.61 -17.17
N THR A 78 -0.73 6.42 -16.78
CA THR A 78 -1.86 5.69 -17.40
C THR A 78 -3.19 6.37 -17.13
N SER A 79 -3.40 6.87 -15.94
CA SER A 79 -4.61 7.61 -15.57
C SER A 79 -4.80 8.85 -16.44
N ILE A 80 -3.73 9.60 -16.66
CA ILE A 80 -3.75 10.81 -17.49
C ILE A 80 -3.89 10.47 -18.98
N LEU A 81 -3.12 9.52 -19.49
CA LEU A 81 -3.02 9.27 -20.93
C LEU A 81 -4.12 8.35 -21.47
N LEU A 82 -4.53 7.33 -20.70
CA LEU A 82 -5.46 6.29 -21.17
C LEU A 82 -6.83 6.34 -20.47
N ASN A 83 -7.01 7.18 -19.45
CA ASN A 83 -8.18 7.15 -18.57
C ASN A 83 -8.36 5.76 -17.89
N THR A 84 -7.29 5.04 -17.73
CA THR A 84 -7.27 3.73 -17.08
C THR A 84 -6.34 3.85 -15.89
N PRO A 85 -6.85 3.83 -14.66
CA PRO A 85 -6.00 3.97 -13.49
C PRO A 85 -5.03 2.79 -13.38
N GLY A 86 -3.76 3.07 -13.11
CA GLY A 86 -2.76 2.06 -12.83
C GLY A 86 -2.98 1.42 -11.45
N GLU A 87 -3.53 2.23 -10.53
CA GLU A 87 -3.95 1.83 -9.18
C GLU A 87 -5.23 2.56 -8.76
N THR A 88 -5.88 2.12 -7.70
CA THR A 88 -7.17 2.67 -7.25
C THR A 88 -7.09 4.15 -6.87
N ALA A 89 -6.01 4.61 -6.25
CA ALA A 89 -5.84 6.01 -5.87
C ALA A 89 -5.73 6.95 -7.09
N SER A 90 -5.16 6.47 -8.18
CA SER A 90 -4.97 7.26 -9.41
C SER A 90 -6.27 7.42 -10.24
N MET A 91 -7.38 6.80 -9.82
CA MET A 91 -8.71 7.03 -10.41
C MET A 91 -9.10 8.51 -10.35
N VAL A 92 -8.76 9.17 -9.25
CA VAL A 92 -9.08 10.60 -9.06
C VAL A 92 -8.27 11.46 -10.02
N THR A 93 -7.01 11.14 -10.21
CA THR A 93 -6.14 11.80 -11.19
C THR A 93 -6.66 11.67 -12.62
N ALA A 94 -7.25 10.52 -12.97
CA ALA A 94 -7.87 10.31 -14.27
C ALA A 94 -9.04 11.28 -14.54
N MET A 95 -9.80 11.67 -13.52
CA MET A 95 -11.00 12.52 -13.66
C MET A 95 -10.71 13.85 -14.35
N GLU A 96 -9.61 14.50 -14.00
CA GLU A 96 -9.21 15.79 -14.57
C GLU A 96 -8.00 15.65 -15.51
N GLY A 97 -7.03 14.79 -15.17
CA GLY A 97 -5.82 14.60 -15.94
C GLY A 97 -6.06 14.09 -17.35
N ASN A 98 -6.99 13.16 -17.56
CA ASN A 98 -7.36 12.69 -18.89
C ASN A 98 -8.07 13.77 -19.71
N LYS A 99 -8.90 14.62 -19.09
CA LYS A 99 -9.51 15.76 -19.75
C LYS A 99 -8.45 16.78 -20.18
N MET A 100 -7.48 17.08 -19.31
CA MET A 100 -6.33 17.91 -19.68
C MET A 100 -5.59 17.32 -20.89
N ALA A 101 -5.35 15.99 -20.89
CA ALA A 101 -4.66 15.32 -21.98
C ALA A 101 -5.43 15.43 -23.31
N LYS A 102 -6.75 15.21 -23.30
CA LYS A 102 -7.64 15.36 -24.47
C LYS A 102 -7.66 16.80 -25.00
N ASN A 103 -7.47 17.78 -24.12
CA ASN A 103 -7.36 19.20 -24.48
C ASN A 103 -5.92 19.65 -24.79
N GLY A 104 -5.01 18.72 -25.10
CA GLY A 104 -3.62 19.02 -25.51
C GLY A 104 -2.68 19.39 -24.35
N ARG A 105 -3.11 19.27 -23.10
CA ARG A 105 -2.34 19.62 -21.89
C ARG A 105 -1.80 18.40 -21.14
N ALA A 106 -1.60 17.26 -21.82
CA ALA A 106 -1.05 16.06 -21.25
C ALA A 106 0.30 16.30 -20.54
N GLY A 107 1.20 17.08 -21.16
CA GLY A 107 2.50 17.41 -20.58
C GLY A 107 2.41 18.18 -19.26
N ALA A 108 1.48 19.13 -19.14
CA ALA A 108 1.26 19.86 -17.89
C ALA A 108 0.67 18.97 -16.78
N ALA A 109 -0.27 18.07 -17.13
CA ALA A 109 -0.83 17.11 -16.19
C ALA A 109 0.22 16.13 -15.66
N LEU A 110 1.07 15.59 -16.54
CA LEU A 110 2.17 14.70 -16.15
C LEU A 110 3.23 15.42 -15.31
N ALA A 111 3.56 16.68 -15.67
CA ALA A 111 4.52 17.46 -14.91
C ALA A 111 4.02 17.78 -13.50
N THR A 112 2.77 18.23 -13.35
CA THR A 112 2.21 18.54 -12.02
C THR A 112 2.08 17.28 -11.16
N ALA A 113 1.73 16.14 -11.75
CA ALA A 113 1.69 14.86 -11.06
C ALA A 113 3.08 14.48 -10.52
N ALA A 114 4.10 14.43 -11.38
CA ALA A 114 5.44 14.00 -10.98
C ALA A 114 6.09 14.95 -9.96
N ILE A 115 5.99 16.27 -10.18
CA ILE A 115 6.57 17.26 -9.25
C ILE A 115 5.81 17.27 -7.93
N GLY A 116 4.47 17.18 -7.95
CA GLY A 116 3.64 17.10 -6.76
C GLY A 116 3.92 15.85 -5.93
N SER A 117 4.08 14.72 -6.58
CA SER A 117 4.49 13.46 -5.94
C SER A 117 5.87 13.57 -5.29
N PHE A 118 6.83 14.22 -5.96
CA PHE A 118 8.17 14.47 -5.40
C PHE A 118 8.11 15.38 -4.17
N VAL A 119 7.38 16.49 -4.24
CA VAL A 119 7.24 17.43 -3.10
C VAL A 119 6.57 16.72 -1.94
N ALA A 120 5.46 16.05 -2.18
CA ALA A 120 4.69 15.35 -1.15
C ALA A 120 5.47 14.17 -0.53
N GLY A 121 6.11 13.35 -1.35
CA GLY A 121 6.96 12.26 -0.90
C GLY A 121 8.13 12.75 -0.07
N THR A 122 8.78 13.86 -0.46
CA THR A 122 9.90 14.43 0.30
C THR A 122 9.43 14.97 1.66
N VAL A 123 8.34 15.75 1.69
CA VAL A 123 7.78 16.27 2.95
C VAL A 123 7.34 15.12 3.86
N ALA A 124 6.66 14.14 3.32
CA ALA A 124 6.23 12.98 4.10
C ALA A 124 7.44 12.13 4.59
N THR A 125 8.53 12.03 3.82
CA THR A 125 9.78 11.37 4.29
C THR A 125 10.40 12.14 5.44
N VAL A 126 10.35 13.49 5.45
CA VAL A 126 10.75 14.29 6.62
C VAL A 126 9.89 13.95 7.82
N VAL A 127 8.57 13.81 7.62
CA VAL A 127 7.66 13.39 8.70
C VAL A 127 8.03 11.98 9.21
N VAL A 128 8.29 11.02 8.33
CA VAL A 128 8.76 9.67 8.72
C VAL A 128 10.06 9.77 9.52
N THR A 129 11.04 10.56 9.05
CA THR A 129 12.34 10.75 9.71
C THR A 129 12.18 11.25 11.15
N LEU A 130 11.29 12.22 11.37
CA LEU A 130 11.10 12.86 12.67
C LEU A 130 10.19 12.05 13.61
N PHE A 131 9.13 11.45 13.07
CA PHE A 131 8.08 10.85 13.90
C PHE A 131 8.22 9.34 14.08
N ALA A 132 8.81 8.60 13.14
CA ALA A 132 8.93 7.15 13.28
C ALA A 132 9.74 6.74 14.52
N PRO A 133 10.90 7.35 14.85
CA PRO A 133 11.61 7.04 16.10
C PRO A 133 10.77 7.34 17.34
N ALA A 134 10.10 8.49 17.38
CA ALA A 134 9.26 8.89 18.53
C ALA A 134 8.07 7.93 18.74
N VAL A 135 7.46 7.46 17.64
CA VAL A 135 6.39 6.44 17.69
C VAL A 135 6.95 5.09 18.15
N ALA A 136 8.16 4.70 17.70
CA ALA A 136 8.82 3.48 18.15
C ALA A 136 9.11 3.52 19.66
N ASP A 137 9.67 4.62 20.16
CA ASP A 137 9.94 4.82 21.59
C ASP A 137 8.67 4.76 22.45
N PHE A 138 7.57 5.30 21.92
CA PHE A 138 6.26 5.17 22.57
C PHE A 138 5.78 3.71 22.53
N ALA A 139 5.92 3.06 21.39
CA ALA A 139 5.45 1.69 21.18
C ALA A 139 6.18 0.67 22.08
N VAL A 140 7.47 0.86 22.38
CA VAL A 140 8.23 0.03 23.34
C VAL A 140 7.59 -0.01 24.74
N LYS A 141 6.84 1.04 25.11
CA LYS A 141 6.14 1.12 26.41
C LYS A 141 4.85 0.30 26.47
N LEU A 142 4.37 -0.17 25.31
CA LEU A 142 3.18 -1.00 25.22
C LEU A 142 3.51 -2.43 25.66
N GLY A 143 2.62 -3.04 26.43
CA GLY A 143 2.72 -4.44 26.83
C GLY A 143 1.87 -5.37 25.95
N PRO A 144 1.86 -6.69 26.24
CA PRO A 144 1.07 -7.65 25.49
C PRO A 144 -0.42 -7.32 25.35
N PRO A 145 -1.13 -6.78 26.37
CA PRO A 145 -2.53 -6.40 26.22
C PRO A 145 -2.74 -5.30 25.20
N GLU A 146 -1.88 -4.28 25.21
CA GLU A 146 -1.95 -3.16 24.26
C GLU A 146 -1.64 -3.60 22.84
N TYR A 147 -0.62 -4.46 22.68
CA TYR A 147 -0.26 -5.03 21.37
C TYR A 147 -1.38 -5.87 20.79
N PHE A 148 -2.00 -6.73 21.58
CA PHE A 148 -3.17 -7.50 21.14
C PHE A 148 -4.29 -6.57 20.68
N MET A 149 -4.61 -5.52 21.46
CA MET A 149 -5.66 -4.58 21.09
C MET A 149 -5.32 -3.74 19.86
N LEU A 150 -4.04 -3.42 19.61
CA LEU A 150 -3.58 -2.80 18.36
C LEU A 150 -3.80 -3.73 17.16
N MET A 151 -3.54 -5.04 17.30
CA MET A 151 -3.81 -6.01 16.24
C MET A 151 -5.32 -6.17 15.98
N VAL A 152 -6.13 -6.18 17.04
CA VAL A 152 -7.60 -6.17 16.91
C VAL A 152 -8.07 -4.91 16.19
N LEU A 153 -7.48 -3.75 16.48
CA LEU A 153 -7.75 -2.51 15.75
C LEU A 153 -7.36 -2.64 14.27
N ALA A 154 -6.18 -3.18 13.97
CA ALA A 154 -5.74 -3.42 12.60
C ALA A 154 -6.70 -4.38 11.86
N PHE A 155 -7.09 -5.50 12.47
CA PHE A 155 -8.05 -6.44 11.89
C PHE A 155 -9.41 -5.78 11.62
N THR A 156 -9.88 -4.99 12.56
CA THR A 156 -11.16 -4.28 12.44
C THR A 156 -11.14 -3.26 11.31
N THR A 157 -10.08 -2.45 11.25
CA THR A 157 -9.95 -1.40 10.24
C THR A 157 -9.71 -1.97 8.85
N VAL A 158 -8.84 -2.97 8.71
CA VAL A 158 -8.58 -3.65 7.42
C VAL A 158 -9.86 -4.31 6.89
N SER A 159 -10.62 -4.98 7.76
CA SER A 159 -11.87 -5.62 7.37
C SER A 159 -12.99 -4.64 7.01
N ALA A 160 -13.03 -3.46 7.65
CA ALA A 160 -14.06 -2.47 7.45
C ALA A 160 -13.84 -1.58 6.22
N VAL A 161 -12.59 -1.29 5.87
CA VAL A 161 -12.24 -0.28 4.86
C VAL A 161 -11.89 -0.90 3.51
N LEU A 162 -11.18 -2.04 3.49
CA LEU A 162 -10.68 -2.65 2.24
C LEU A 162 -11.74 -3.48 1.48
N GLY A 163 -12.99 -3.54 1.94
CA GLY A 163 -14.06 -4.27 1.27
C GLY A 163 -15.32 -3.43 1.07
N GLN A 164 -16.06 -3.73 0.01
CA GLN A 164 -17.42 -3.16 -0.19
C GLN A 164 -18.40 -3.59 0.92
N SER A 165 -18.06 -4.63 1.67
CA SER A 165 -18.85 -5.18 2.77
C SER A 165 -17.92 -5.61 3.91
N SER A 166 -18.16 -5.10 5.12
CA SER A 166 -17.43 -5.50 6.32
C SER A 166 -17.47 -7.01 6.57
N LEU A 167 -18.58 -7.69 6.19
CA LEU A 167 -18.71 -9.13 6.33
C LEU A 167 -17.72 -9.86 5.41
N ARG A 168 -17.59 -9.44 4.15
CA ARG A 168 -16.62 -10.02 3.21
C ARG A 168 -15.18 -9.76 3.67
N GLY A 169 -14.88 -8.56 4.20
CA GLY A 169 -13.60 -8.22 4.79
C GLY A 169 -13.25 -9.12 5.98
N MET A 170 -14.21 -9.34 6.89
CA MET A 170 -14.02 -10.25 8.04
C MET A 170 -13.85 -11.70 7.60
N THR A 171 -14.63 -12.18 6.64
CA THR A 171 -14.48 -13.55 6.11
C THR A 171 -13.07 -13.74 5.51
N ALA A 172 -12.60 -12.78 4.73
CA ALA A 172 -11.25 -12.81 4.17
C ALA A 172 -10.18 -12.81 5.27
N LEU A 173 -10.36 -12.00 6.32
CA LEU A 173 -9.48 -11.99 7.50
C LEU A 173 -9.44 -13.37 8.18
N PHE A 174 -10.60 -14.00 8.40
CA PHE A 174 -10.65 -15.31 9.03
C PHE A 174 -9.99 -16.41 8.17
N VAL A 175 -10.07 -16.32 6.85
CA VAL A 175 -9.31 -17.20 5.96
C VAL A 175 -7.81 -16.99 6.19
N GLY A 176 -7.35 -15.75 6.31
CA GLY A 176 -5.95 -15.45 6.61
C GLY A 176 -5.51 -15.96 7.99
N LEU A 177 -6.32 -15.73 9.02
CA LEU A 177 -6.07 -16.25 10.36
C LEU A 177 -5.95 -17.80 10.35
N ALA A 178 -6.84 -18.49 9.62
CA ALA A 178 -6.80 -19.93 9.48
C ALA A 178 -5.52 -20.42 8.80
N LEU A 179 -5.08 -19.72 7.72
CA LEU A 179 -3.79 -20.02 7.06
C LEU A 179 -2.61 -19.79 8.01
N GLY A 180 -2.62 -18.73 8.82
CA GLY A 180 -1.59 -18.44 9.82
C GLY A 180 -1.55 -19.42 10.97
N CYS A 181 -2.62 -20.20 11.21
CA CYS A 181 -2.65 -21.26 12.22
C CYS A 181 -2.03 -22.59 11.75
N ILE A 182 -1.71 -22.73 10.46
CA ILE A 182 -1.07 -23.95 9.92
C ILE A 182 0.41 -23.95 10.32
N GLY A 183 0.92 -25.06 10.84
CA GLY A 183 2.32 -25.21 11.20
C GLY A 183 2.53 -25.58 12.66
N MET A 184 3.75 -25.33 13.16
CA MET A 184 4.10 -25.58 14.56
C MET A 184 3.67 -24.41 15.44
N ASP A 185 2.94 -24.69 16.51
CA ASP A 185 2.65 -23.70 17.55
C ASP A 185 3.94 -23.31 18.27
N GLN A 186 4.33 -22.05 18.23
CA GLN A 186 5.57 -21.56 18.81
C GLN A 186 5.63 -21.66 20.35
N ILE A 187 4.47 -21.75 21.00
CA ILE A 187 4.40 -21.82 22.48
C ILE A 187 4.39 -23.29 22.96
N THR A 188 3.61 -24.16 22.31
CA THR A 188 3.43 -25.54 22.73
C THR A 188 4.30 -26.56 21.96
N GLY A 189 4.87 -26.15 20.82
CA GLY A 189 5.62 -27.02 19.90
C GLY A 189 4.75 -28.08 19.20
N SER A 190 3.42 -28.00 19.31
CA SER A 190 2.51 -28.95 18.66
C SER A 190 2.21 -28.58 17.21
N ALA A 191 2.18 -29.57 16.32
CA ALA A 191 1.80 -29.35 14.93
C ALA A 191 0.28 -29.13 14.80
N ARG A 192 -0.12 -28.04 14.10
CA ARG A 192 -1.53 -27.67 13.87
C ARG A 192 -1.85 -27.68 12.39
N TYR A 193 -2.91 -28.37 12.02
CA TYR A 193 -3.48 -28.38 10.65
C TYR A 193 -2.51 -28.77 9.52
N THR A 194 -1.39 -29.45 9.84
CA THR A 194 -0.38 -29.88 8.85
C THR A 194 -0.78 -31.12 8.06
N GLY A 195 -1.77 -31.88 8.54
CA GLY A 195 -2.16 -33.15 7.94
C GLY A 195 -1.04 -34.19 7.89
N GLY A 196 -0.01 -34.05 8.73
CA GLY A 196 1.17 -34.94 8.77
C GLY A 196 2.19 -34.63 7.65
N LYS A 197 2.01 -33.56 6.88
CA LYS A 197 2.95 -33.17 5.81
C LYS A 197 4.12 -32.37 6.36
N MET A 198 5.34 -32.80 6.03
CA MET A 198 6.57 -32.13 6.45
C MET A 198 6.67 -30.71 5.89
N GLU A 199 6.20 -30.49 4.68
CA GLU A 199 6.23 -29.20 3.98
C GLU A 199 5.37 -28.13 4.68
N LEU A 200 4.41 -28.55 5.52
CA LEU A 200 3.53 -27.65 6.27
C LEU A 200 3.94 -27.48 7.73
N MET A 201 5.03 -28.11 8.19
CA MET A 201 5.48 -27.97 9.59
C MET A 201 5.93 -26.54 9.91
N ASP A 202 6.59 -25.87 8.96
CA ASP A 202 6.98 -24.45 9.06
C ASP A 202 5.83 -23.49 8.72
N GLY A 203 4.62 -24.01 8.48
CA GLY A 203 3.47 -23.24 8.03
C GLY A 203 3.42 -23.03 6.54
N VAL A 204 2.40 -22.29 6.09
CA VAL A 204 2.31 -21.81 4.70
C VAL A 204 3.18 -20.59 4.55
N ASP A 205 4.04 -20.58 3.52
CA ASP A 205 4.92 -19.44 3.29
C ASP A 205 4.12 -18.19 2.87
N ILE A 206 4.39 -17.08 3.55
CA ILE A 206 3.71 -15.80 3.30
C ILE A 206 3.94 -15.29 1.87
N VAL A 207 5.12 -15.56 1.31
CA VAL A 207 5.47 -15.16 -0.06
C VAL A 207 4.60 -15.89 -1.07
N LEU A 208 4.37 -17.20 -0.88
CA LEU A 208 3.48 -17.99 -1.75
C LEU A 208 2.05 -17.45 -1.70
N VAL A 209 1.56 -17.08 -0.51
CA VAL A 209 0.22 -16.49 -0.35
C VAL A 209 0.14 -15.12 -1.01
N ALA A 210 1.13 -14.27 -0.81
CA ALA A 210 1.18 -12.95 -1.44
C ALA A 210 1.26 -13.03 -2.97
N VAL A 211 2.17 -13.87 -3.51
CA VAL A 211 2.32 -14.06 -4.96
C VAL A 211 1.05 -14.71 -5.54
N GLY A 212 0.48 -15.70 -4.85
CA GLY A 212 -0.76 -16.36 -5.29
C GLY A 212 -1.94 -15.38 -5.37
N LEU A 213 -2.19 -14.65 -4.28
CA LEU A 213 -3.35 -13.74 -4.20
C LEU A 213 -3.20 -12.47 -5.04
N PHE A 214 -2.00 -11.90 -5.14
CA PHE A 214 -1.82 -10.62 -5.83
C PHE A 214 -1.30 -10.78 -7.26
N ALA A 215 -0.38 -11.72 -7.56
CA ALA A 215 0.15 -11.85 -8.90
C ALA A 215 -0.61 -12.91 -9.73
N VAL A 216 -0.67 -14.16 -9.26
CA VAL A 216 -1.32 -15.24 -10.01
C VAL A 216 -2.82 -14.99 -10.17
N ALA A 217 -3.50 -14.63 -9.08
CA ALA A 217 -4.94 -14.35 -9.11
C ALA A 217 -5.29 -13.18 -10.02
N GLU A 218 -4.50 -12.09 -9.99
CA GLU A 218 -4.71 -10.91 -10.83
C GLU A 218 -4.64 -11.26 -12.31
N VAL A 219 -3.58 -11.97 -12.71
CA VAL A 219 -3.38 -12.37 -14.11
C VAL A 219 -4.46 -13.33 -14.58
N LEU A 220 -4.79 -14.33 -13.76
CA LEU A 220 -5.83 -15.29 -14.13
C LEU A 220 -7.21 -14.62 -14.22
N TYR A 221 -7.53 -13.72 -13.28
CA TYR A 221 -8.78 -12.97 -13.29
C TYR A 221 -8.88 -12.06 -14.53
N ALA A 222 -7.83 -11.31 -14.82
CA ALA A 222 -7.79 -10.44 -15.97
C ALA A 222 -7.88 -11.22 -17.29
N ALA A 223 -7.21 -12.38 -17.40
CA ALA A 223 -7.29 -13.24 -18.58
C ALA A 223 -8.68 -13.85 -18.80
N LEU A 224 -9.41 -14.15 -17.71
CA LEU A 224 -10.73 -14.80 -17.79
C LEU A 224 -11.88 -13.83 -17.96
N TYR A 225 -11.80 -12.65 -17.34
CA TYR A 225 -12.95 -11.75 -17.16
C TYR A 225 -12.78 -10.35 -17.74
N GLU A 226 -11.55 -9.87 -17.99
CA GLU A 226 -11.33 -8.54 -18.54
C GLU A 226 -11.31 -8.59 -20.08
N GLY A 227 -12.18 -7.77 -20.67
CA GLY A 227 -12.24 -7.62 -22.13
C GLY A 227 -11.08 -6.80 -22.70
N LYS A 228 -11.08 -6.61 -24.03
CA LYS A 228 -10.13 -5.73 -24.70
C LYS A 228 -10.34 -4.29 -24.24
N VAL A 229 -9.30 -3.67 -23.67
CA VAL A 229 -9.29 -2.24 -23.37
C VAL A 229 -8.88 -1.47 -24.61
N ASP A 230 -9.64 -0.44 -24.95
CA ASP A 230 -9.26 0.49 -26.03
C ASP A 230 -7.98 1.22 -25.60
N GLN A 231 -6.91 1.03 -26.36
CA GLN A 231 -5.60 1.61 -26.12
C GLN A 231 -5.39 2.92 -26.88
N SER A 232 -6.46 3.65 -27.18
CA SER A 232 -6.32 4.97 -27.82
C SER A 232 -5.53 5.91 -26.89
N GLN A 233 -4.29 6.19 -27.26
CA GLN A 233 -3.38 7.01 -26.47
C GLN A 233 -3.49 8.48 -26.85
N ASN A 234 -3.64 9.34 -25.84
CA ASN A 234 -3.46 10.76 -26.03
C ASN A 234 -1.97 11.06 -26.30
N LYS A 235 -1.69 11.85 -27.34
CA LYS A 235 -0.31 12.23 -27.67
C LYS A 235 0.31 13.04 -26.53
N VAL A 236 1.46 12.62 -26.06
CA VAL A 236 2.26 13.39 -25.10
C VAL A 236 2.94 14.53 -25.84
N THR A 237 2.53 15.76 -25.52
CA THR A 237 3.19 16.98 -25.94
C THR A 237 4.39 17.28 -25.03
N ARG A 238 5.04 18.42 -25.21
CA ARG A 238 6.16 18.85 -24.37
C ARG A 238 5.77 18.86 -22.88
N VAL A 239 6.50 18.14 -22.05
CA VAL A 239 6.26 18.04 -20.59
C VAL A 239 6.76 19.32 -19.93
N HIS A 240 5.87 20.29 -19.73
CA HIS A 240 6.21 21.52 -19.03
C HIS A 240 4.96 22.18 -18.43
N MET A 241 5.16 23.01 -17.42
CA MET A 241 4.12 23.81 -16.76
C MET A 241 4.33 25.29 -17.04
N THR A 242 3.22 26.00 -17.29
CA THR A 242 3.21 27.46 -17.39
C THR A 242 3.32 28.11 -16.00
N ARG A 243 3.62 29.41 -15.92
CA ARG A 243 3.61 30.15 -14.65
C ARG A 243 2.25 30.10 -13.94
N ARG A 244 1.15 30.07 -14.69
CA ARG A 244 -0.21 29.90 -14.13
C ARG A 244 -0.35 28.51 -13.52
N ASP A 245 0.13 27.45 -14.19
CA ASP A 245 0.08 26.09 -13.69
C ASP A 245 0.85 25.93 -12.37
N TRP A 246 2.06 26.48 -12.29
CA TRP A 246 2.84 26.48 -11.05
C TRP A 246 2.12 27.17 -9.90
N LYS A 247 1.57 28.37 -10.14
CA LYS A 247 0.87 29.15 -9.12
C LYS A 247 -0.36 28.43 -8.57
N ARG A 248 -1.01 27.60 -9.40
CA ARG A 248 -2.17 26.79 -9.02
C ARG A 248 -1.77 25.45 -8.37
N SER A 249 -0.73 24.81 -8.87
CA SER A 249 -0.29 23.49 -8.38
C SER A 249 0.36 23.53 -7.01
N VAL A 250 1.24 24.51 -6.73
CA VAL A 250 2.01 24.55 -5.46
C VAL A 250 1.09 24.54 -4.22
N PRO A 251 0.06 25.38 -4.11
CA PRO A 251 -0.85 25.30 -2.96
C PRO A 251 -1.63 23.98 -2.88
N ALA A 252 -1.99 23.41 -4.05
CA ALA A 252 -2.67 22.12 -4.10
C ALA A 252 -1.77 20.97 -3.65
N TRP A 253 -0.48 20.96 -4.04
CA TRP A 253 0.49 19.99 -3.54
C TRP A 253 0.62 20.04 -2.02
N LEU A 254 0.75 21.25 -1.43
CA LEU A 254 0.90 21.39 0.02
C LEU A 254 -0.37 20.92 0.76
N ARG A 255 -1.55 21.30 0.29
CA ARG A 255 -2.82 20.84 0.88
C ARG A 255 -2.99 19.32 0.74
N GLY A 256 -2.69 18.77 -0.45
CA GLY A 256 -2.70 17.34 -0.68
C GLY A 256 -1.76 16.59 0.27
N THR A 257 -0.54 17.09 0.45
CA THR A 257 0.44 16.52 1.39
C THR A 257 -0.08 16.52 2.83
N VAL A 258 -0.64 17.65 3.29
CA VAL A 258 -1.22 17.76 4.65
C VAL A 258 -2.41 16.82 4.84
N ILE A 259 -3.24 16.66 3.81
CA ILE A 259 -4.37 15.73 3.85
C ILE A 259 -3.86 14.28 3.84
N GLY A 260 -2.92 13.93 2.96
CA GLY A 260 -2.48 12.54 2.77
C GLY A 260 -1.68 11.97 3.94
N THR A 261 -0.77 12.76 4.53
CA THR A 261 0.15 12.29 5.56
C THR A 261 -0.54 11.61 6.76
N PRO A 262 -1.59 12.19 7.40
CA PRO A 262 -2.27 11.52 8.50
C PRO A 262 -2.95 10.20 8.11
N PHE A 263 -3.51 10.12 6.88
CA PHE A 263 -4.16 8.90 6.42
C PHE A 263 -3.18 7.74 6.23
N GLY A 264 -1.93 8.01 5.89
CA GLY A 264 -0.90 6.97 5.83
C GLY A 264 -0.67 6.29 7.18
N CYS A 265 -0.81 7.01 8.28
CA CYS A 265 -0.63 6.49 9.63
C CYS A 265 -1.84 5.70 10.15
N ILE A 266 -2.99 5.79 9.49
CA ILE A 266 -4.22 5.12 9.94
C ILE A 266 -4.30 3.73 9.31
N PRO A 267 -4.39 2.64 10.10
CA PRO A 267 -4.58 1.30 9.57
C PRO A 267 -5.80 1.24 8.65
N ALA A 268 -5.64 0.66 7.47
CA ALA A 268 -6.66 0.58 6.43
C ALA A 268 -7.17 1.93 5.86
N GLY A 269 -6.46 3.03 6.10
CA GLY A 269 -6.78 4.33 5.49
C GLY A 269 -6.68 4.30 3.97
N GLY A 270 -5.83 3.44 3.43
CA GLY A 270 -5.57 3.36 1.99
C GLY A 270 -5.14 4.70 1.40
N THR A 271 -4.94 4.74 0.11
CA THR A 271 -4.62 5.97 -0.62
C THR A 271 -5.84 6.60 -1.30
N GLU A 272 -6.94 5.87 -1.38
CA GLU A 272 -8.18 6.28 -2.06
C GLU A 272 -8.88 7.42 -1.33
N ILE A 273 -9.07 7.29 -0.03
CA ILE A 273 -9.80 8.29 0.77
C ILE A 273 -9.12 9.66 0.71
N PRO A 274 -7.82 9.81 1.02
CA PRO A 274 -7.16 11.10 0.99
C PRO A 274 -7.09 11.71 -0.41
N THR A 275 -6.99 10.91 -1.48
CA THR A 275 -7.02 11.44 -2.86
C THR A 275 -8.37 12.02 -3.22
N PHE A 276 -9.48 11.33 -2.90
CA PHE A 276 -10.83 11.87 -3.10
C PHE A 276 -11.10 13.10 -2.22
N LEU A 277 -10.64 13.10 -0.98
CA LEU A 277 -10.78 14.25 -0.07
C LEU A 277 -10.00 15.46 -0.57
N SER A 278 -8.79 15.24 -1.05
CA SER A 278 -7.97 16.28 -1.68
C SER A 278 -8.67 16.86 -2.92
N TYR A 279 -9.17 16.01 -3.82
CA TYR A 279 -9.94 16.45 -4.98
C TYR A 279 -11.17 17.29 -4.60
N ALA A 280 -11.95 16.82 -3.65
CA ALA A 280 -13.14 17.53 -3.19
C ALA A 280 -12.78 18.90 -2.59
N THR A 281 -11.65 18.96 -1.87
CA THR A 281 -11.13 20.20 -1.29
C THR A 281 -10.72 21.18 -2.36
N GLU A 282 -9.93 20.74 -3.36
CA GLU A 282 -9.50 21.59 -4.47
C GLU A 282 -10.69 22.10 -5.28
N LYS A 283 -11.65 21.23 -5.60
CA LYS A 283 -12.88 21.62 -6.30
C LYS A 283 -13.72 22.63 -5.53
N LYS A 284 -13.77 22.52 -4.19
CA LYS A 284 -14.49 23.46 -3.34
C LYS A 284 -13.80 24.82 -3.24
N LEU A 285 -12.48 24.84 -3.22
CA LEU A 285 -11.67 26.05 -3.13
C LEU A 285 -11.56 26.82 -4.44
N ALA A 286 -11.72 26.13 -5.57
CA ALA A 286 -11.66 26.73 -6.90
C ALA A 286 -12.77 27.76 -7.09
N LYS A 287 -12.44 28.88 -7.74
CA LYS A 287 -13.35 30.02 -8.01
C LYS A 287 -13.31 30.41 -9.49
N GLY A 288 -14.38 31.05 -9.94
CA GLY A 288 -14.45 31.65 -11.30
C GLY A 288 -14.13 30.66 -12.42
N GLU A 289 -13.24 31.03 -13.31
CA GLU A 289 -12.81 30.19 -14.43
C GLU A 289 -12.15 28.87 -14.01
N ASP A 290 -11.35 28.90 -12.94
CA ASP A 290 -10.66 27.72 -12.46
C ASP A 290 -11.68 26.64 -11.99
N LYS A 291 -12.81 27.08 -11.40
CA LYS A 291 -13.90 26.18 -11.03
C LYS A 291 -14.62 25.56 -12.24
N ALA A 292 -14.74 26.32 -13.33
CA ALA A 292 -15.36 25.83 -14.56
C ALA A 292 -14.48 24.79 -15.30
N GLU A 293 -13.19 24.76 -15.02
CA GLU A 293 -12.29 23.72 -15.57
C GLU A 293 -12.59 22.34 -14.97
N PHE A 294 -13.02 22.27 -13.68
CA PHE A 294 -13.38 21.01 -13.04
C PHE A 294 -14.58 20.34 -13.73
N GLY A 295 -14.37 19.12 -14.18
CA GLY A 295 -15.38 18.37 -14.92
C GLY A 295 -15.54 18.80 -16.40
N GLY A 296 -14.95 19.95 -16.80
CA GLY A 296 -14.96 20.48 -18.17
C GLY A 296 -13.68 20.15 -18.94
N LYS A 297 -12.78 21.14 -19.04
CA LYS A 297 -11.50 21.01 -19.77
C LYS A 297 -10.41 20.28 -18.99
N GLY A 298 -10.60 20.04 -17.70
CA GLY A 298 -9.64 19.44 -16.77
C GLY A 298 -8.87 20.49 -15.98
N ALA A 299 -9.07 20.48 -14.65
CA ALA A 299 -8.42 21.39 -13.70
C ALA A 299 -7.10 20.82 -13.21
N ILE A 300 -6.04 21.61 -13.22
CA ILE A 300 -4.71 21.17 -12.83
C ILE A 300 -4.63 20.85 -11.33
N GLU A 301 -5.36 21.58 -10.47
CA GLU A 301 -5.46 21.32 -9.04
C GLU A 301 -6.10 19.95 -8.76
N GLY A 302 -7.03 19.51 -9.61
CA GLY A 302 -7.67 18.20 -9.54
C GLY A 302 -6.74 17.03 -9.90
N VAL A 303 -5.54 17.33 -10.40
CA VAL A 303 -4.42 16.39 -10.55
C VAL A 303 -3.41 16.59 -9.43
N ALA A 304 -2.99 17.84 -9.21
CA ALA A 304 -1.94 18.22 -8.29
C ALA A 304 -2.21 17.79 -6.83
N GLY A 305 -3.38 18.13 -6.30
CA GLY A 305 -3.76 17.82 -4.93
C GLY A 305 -3.86 16.31 -4.66
N PRO A 306 -4.64 15.56 -5.45
CA PRO A 306 -4.76 14.11 -5.29
C PRO A 306 -3.44 13.35 -5.41
N GLU A 307 -2.56 13.71 -6.38
CA GLU A 307 -1.26 13.07 -6.52
C GLU A 307 -0.34 13.32 -5.33
N ALA A 308 -0.35 14.55 -4.80
CA ALA A 308 0.37 14.86 -3.58
C ALA A 308 -0.20 14.09 -2.38
N ALA A 309 -1.52 13.99 -2.24
CA ALA A 309 -2.14 13.21 -1.18
C ALA A 309 -1.81 11.73 -1.28
N ASN A 310 -1.82 11.16 -2.49
CA ASN A 310 -1.44 9.77 -2.73
C ASN A 310 -0.01 9.49 -2.23
N ASN A 311 0.97 10.24 -2.72
CA ASN A 311 2.37 9.99 -2.40
C ASN A 311 2.72 10.31 -0.93
N ALA A 312 2.09 11.31 -0.32
CA ALA A 312 2.23 11.57 1.10
C ALA A 312 1.69 10.41 1.95
N THR A 313 0.54 9.85 1.58
CA THR A 313 -0.07 8.70 2.27
C THR A 313 0.82 7.47 2.19
N VAL A 314 1.33 7.16 1.01
CA VAL A 314 2.23 6.02 0.75
C VAL A 314 3.48 6.09 1.62
N THR A 315 4.11 7.26 1.67
CA THR A 315 5.31 7.49 2.47
C THR A 315 5.02 7.37 3.96
N ALA A 316 3.97 8.04 4.44
CA ALA A 316 3.59 8.02 5.85
C ALA A 316 3.14 6.63 6.34
N ALA A 317 2.67 5.76 5.44
CA ALA A 317 2.31 4.37 5.73
C ALA A 317 3.50 3.52 6.25
N LEU A 318 4.72 3.97 6.02
CA LEU A 318 5.92 3.33 6.58
C LEU A 318 6.06 3.58 8.09
N ILE A 319 5.45 4.63 8.66
CA ILE A 319 5.49 4.86 10.11
C ILE A 319 4.88 3.67 10.86
N PRO A 320 3.57 3.35 10.74
CA PRO A 320 2.99 2.22 11.46
C PRO A 320 3.57 0.88 11.03
N LEU A 321 4.00 0.73 9.77
CA LEU A 321 4.65 -0.48 9.30
C LEU A 321 5.95 -0.75 10.06
N LEU A 322 6.85 0.23 10.14
CA LEU A 322 8.16 0.05 10.76
C LEU A 322 8.11 0.05 12.28
N THR A 323 7.23 0.87 12.89
CA THR A 323 7.20 1.08 14.34
C THR A 323 6.27 0.13 15.09
N LEU A 324 5.18 -0.30 14.48
CA LEU A 324 4.15 -1.15 15.09
C LEU A 324 4.02 -2.52 14.39
N GLY A 325 4.62 -2.69 13.21
CA GLY A 325 4.41 -3.88 12.38
C GLY A 325 2.99 -3.96 11.81
N ILE A 326 2.29 -2.83 11.67
CA ILE A 326 0.90 -2.79 11.21
C ILE A 326 0.84 -2.24 9.79
N PRO A 327 0.41 -3.04 8.81
CA PRO A 327 0.24 -2.57 7.45
C PRO A 327 -1.03 -1.73 7.31
N THR A 328 -0.97 -0.68 6.51
CA THR A 328 -2.09 0.24 6.24
C THR A 328 -2.68 0.08 4.83
N SER A 329 -2.05 -0.70 3.97
CA SER A 329 -2.46 -0.96 2.59
C SER A 329 -2.07 -2.36 2.13
N ASN A 330 -2.59 -2.79 0.98
CA ASN A 330 -2.21 -4.06 0.35
C ASN A 330 -0.69 -4.18 0.17
N THR A 331 -0.05 -3.10 -0.31
CA THR A 331 1.39 -3.09 -0.57
C THR A 331 2.20 -3.15 0.71
N THR A 332 1.80 -2.41 1.75
CA THR A 332 2.48 -2.48 3.05
C THR A 332 2.28 -3.84 3.73
N ALA A 333 1.17 -4.55 3.47
CA ALA A 333 1.00 -5.92 3.93
C ALA A 333 1.99 -6.88 3.25
N VAL A 334 2.20 -6.75 1.94
CA VAL A 334 3.22 -7.54 1.22
C VAL A 334 4.62 -7.16 1.66
N LEU A 335 4.91 -5.87 1.89
CA LEU A 335 6.19 -5.42 2.44
C LEU A 335 6.45 -5.99 3.85
N LEU A 336 5.42 -6.06 4.70
CA LEU A 336 5.54 -6.71 6.01
C LEU A 336 5.95 -8.18 5.87
N GLY A 337 5.31 -8.89 4.93
CA GLY A 337 5.71 -10.26 4.58
C GLY A 337 7.15 -10.34 4.04
N ALA A 338 7.58 -9.34 3.25
CA ALA A 338 8.96 -9.26 2.78
C ALA A 338 9.95 -9.13 3.95
N PHE A 339 9.70 -8.23 4.90
CA PHE A 339 10.53 -8.11 6.10
C PHE A 339 10.62 -9.43 6.86
N GLN A 340 9.50 -10.10 7.09
CA GLN A 340 9.47 -11.37 7.83
C GLN A 340 10.21 -12.49 7.09
N ASN A 341 10.12 -12.54 5.76
CA ASN A 341 10.86 -13.51 4.95
C ASN A 341 12.39 -13.37 5.10
N TYR A 342 12.87 -12.16 5.41
CA TYR A 342 14.28 -11.91 5.74
C TYR A 342 14.59 -12.06 7.25
N GLY A 343 13.65 -12.59 8.05
CA GLY A 343 13.82 -12.74 9.49
C GLY A 343 13.75 -11.44 10.28
N ILE A 344 13.28 -10.35 9.65
CA ILE A 344 13.10 -9.06 10.30
C ILE A 344 11.64 -8.91 10.69
N ASN A 345 11.39 -8.63 11.96
CA ASN A 345 10.06 -8.36 12.47
C ASN A 345 9.87 -6.84 12.68
N PRO A 346 9.17 -6.14 11.77
CA PRO A 346 8.80 -4.75 12.00
C PRO A 346 7.99 -4.60 13.28
N GLY A 347 8.27 -3.55 14.00
CA GLY A 347 7.66 -3.30 15.30
C GLY A 347 8.54 -2.41 16.17
N PRO A 348 8.20 -2.23 17.45
CA PRO A 348 8.86 -1.25 18.33
C PRO A 348 10.35 -1.45 18.48
N GLN A 349 10.78 -2.71 18.48
CA GLN A 349 12.20 -3.04 18.66
C GLN A 349 13.02 -2.92 17.37
N LEU A 350 12.39 -2.67 16.22
CA LEU A 350 13.07 -2.61 14.94
C LEU A 350 14.17 -1.55 14.91
N PHE A 351 13.90 -0.37 15.50
CA PHE A 351 14.88 0.73 15.55
C PHE A 351 16.09 0.41 16.42
N SER A 352 15.95 -0.43 17.45
CA SER A 352 17.04 -0.87 18.31
C SER A 352 17.77 -2.10 17.76
N SER A 353 17.06 -3.07 17.18
CA SER A 353 17.63 -4.33 16.70
C SER A 353 18.22 -4.24 15.29
N ALA A 354 17.64 -3.40 14.42
CA ALA A 354 18.04 -3.21 13.02
C ALA A 354 18.07 -1.73 12.62
N GLY A 355 18.52 -0.85 13.51
CA GLY A 355 18.50 0.61 13.29
C GLY A 355 19.25 1.06 12.04
N ALA A 356 20.39 0.48 11.76
CA ALA A 356 21.18 0.80 10.54
C ALA A 356 20.37 0.52 9.26
N LEU A 357 19.62 -0.59 9.21
CA LEU A 357 18.71 -0.92 8.11
C LEU A 357 17.60 0.11 7.97
N VAL A 358 16.95 0.47 9.09
CA VAL A 358 15.82 1.42 9.07
C VAL A 358 16.28 2.80 8.59
N TRP A 359 17.43 3.27 9.06
CA TRP A 359 17.97 4.57 8.63
C TRP A 359 18.43 4.56 7.19
N ALA A 360 19.03 3.44 6.71
CA ALA A 360 19.35 3.27 5.30
C ALA A 360 18.09 3.25 4.43
N LEU A 361 17.01 2.61 4.89
CA LEU A 361 15.72 2.60 4.23
C LEU A 361 15.14 4.02 4.15
N ILE A 362 15.08 4.76 5.27
CA ILE A 362 14.58 6.15 5.30
C ILE A 362 15.41 7.05 4.36
N ALA A 363 16.75 6.94 4.39
CA ALA A 363 17.61 7.68 3.48
C ALA A 363 17.35 7.33 2.00
N SER A 364 17.10 6.05 1.71
CA SER A 364 16.81 5.60 0.36
C SER A 364 15.49 6.17 -0.19
N LEU A 365 14.53 6.54 0.65
CA LEU A 365 13.29 7.19 0.22
C LEU A 365 13.55 8.59 -0.37
N TYR A 366 14.48 9.36 0.20
CA TYR A 366 14.90 10.65 -0.37
C TYR A 366 15.58 10.46 -1.73
N ILE A 367 16.51 9.49 -1.81
CA ILE A 367 17.25 9.18 -3.03
C ILE A 367 16.29 8.66 -4.10
N GLY A 368 15.44 7.69 -3.76
CA GLY A 368 14.45 7.09 -4.66
C GLY A 368 13.45 8.12 -5.18
N ASN A 369 12.99 9.03 -4.31
CA ASN A 369 12.06 10.10 -4.72
C ASN A 369 12.70 11.04 -5.75
N LEU A 370 13.99 11.39 -5.58
CA LEU A 370 14.73 12.15 -6.58
C LEU A 370 14.91 11.36 -7.90
N MET A 371 15.26 10.06 -7.81
CA MET A 371 15.36 9.19 -8.98
C MET A 371 14.03 9.12 -9.74
N LEU A 372 12.91 9.02 -9.03
CA LEU A 372 11.57 8.96 -9.63
C LEU A 372 11.20 10.26 -10.35
N LEU A 373 11.58 11.40 -9.82
CA LEU A 373 11.39 12.67 -10.52
C LEU A 373 12.12 12.67 -11.86
N VAL A 374 13.38 12.20 -11.88
CA VAL A 374 14.20 12.09 -13.10
C VAL A 374 13.63 11.04 -14.05
N LEU A 375 13.16 9.91 -13.56
CA LEU A 375 12.58 8.86 -14.39
C LEU A 375 11.22 9.29 -15.00
N ASN A 376 10.39 10.04 -14.28
CA ASN A 376 9.02 10.31 -14.70
C ASN A 376 8.87 11.63 -15.51
N LEU A 377 9.79 12.59 -15.41
CA LEU A 377 9.71 13.81 -16.20
C LEU A 377 10.40 13.67 -17.57
N PRO A 378 11.74 13.50 -17.66
CA PRO A 378 12.40 13.43 -18.97
C PRO A 378 12.15 12.10 -19.69
N MET A 379 11.90 11.00 -18.96
CA MET A 379 11.78 9.65 -19.53
C MET A 379 10.33 9.21 -19.78
N VAL A 380 9.34 10.08 -19.63
CA VAL A 380 7.91 9.75 -19.85
C VAL A 380 7.67 9.07 -21.20
N GLY A 381 8.41 9.46 -22.24
CA GLY A 381 8.32 8.84 -23.56
C GLY A 381 8.73 7.36 -23.59
N LEU A 382 9.60 6.93 -22.69
CA LEU A 382 9.96 5.52 -22.52
C LEU A 382 8.78 4.74 -21.92
N TRP A 383 8.19 5.27 -20.86
CA TRP A 383 7.06 4.64 -20.18
C TRP A 383 5.84 4.51 -21.08
N VAL A 384 5.57 5.51 -21.91
CA VAL A 384 4.49 5.44 -22.91
C VAL A 384 4.69 4.31 -23.92
N LYS A 385 5.95 3.94 -24.23
CA LYS A 385 6.21 2.79 -25.10
C LYS A 385 5.84 1.46 -24.45
N LEU A 386 5.93 1.32 -23.13
CA LEU A 386 5.54 0.13 -22.41
C LEU A 386 4.03 -0.15 -22.52
N LEU A 387 3.21 0.88 -22.68
CA LEU A 387 1.76 0.75 -22.91
C LEU A 387 1.41 0.01 -24.22
N LYS A 388 2.39 -0.17 -25.11
CA LYS A 388 2.21 -0.90 -26.36
C LYS A 388 2.43 -2.41 -26.21
N ILE A 389 2.93 -2.88 -25.07
CA ILE A 389 3.13 -4.31 -24.80
C ILE A 389 1.76 -5.00 -24.76
N PRO A 390 1.55 -6.06 -25.58
CA PRO A 390 0.30 -6.81 -25.54
C PRO A 390 0.09 -7.47 -24.17
N ARG A 391 -1.10 -7.31 -23.59
CA ARG A 391 -1.45 -7.88 -22.28
C ARG A 391 -1.15 -9.38 -22.14
N PRO A 392 -1.42 -10.26 -23.16
CA PRO A 392 -1.10 -11.68 -23.03
C PRO A 392 0.39 -11.96 -22.77
N GLN A 393 1.29 -11.19 -23.41
CA GLN A 393 2.74 -11.34 -23.18
C GLN A 393 3.14 -10.92 -21.77
N LEU A 394 2.54 -9.85 -21.28
CA LEU A 394 2.74 -9.38 -19.91
C LEU A 394 2.26 -10.42 -18.89
N TYR A 395 1.06 -10.96 -19.08
CA TYR A 395 0.48 -11.98 -18.20
C TYR A 395 1.32 -13.27 -18.20
N ALA A 396 1.78 -13.71 -19.36
CA ALA A 396 2.68 -14.86 -19.46
C ALA A 396 3.99 -14.63 -18.70
N GLY A 397 4.59 -13.43 -18.86
CA GLY A 397 5.79 -13.05 -18.11
C GLY A 397 5.59 -13.09 -16.60
N ILE A 398 4.49 -12.52 -16.09
CA ILE A 398 4.18 -12.52 -14.65
C ILE A 398 4.05 -13.94 -14.11
N LEU A 399 3.31 -14.83 -14.81
CA LEU A 399 3.15 -16.22 -14.38
C LEU A 399 4.47 -17.00 -14.40
N ILE A 400 5.32 -16.77 -15.40
CA ILE A 400 6.65 -17.39 -15.46
C ILE A 400 7.49 -16.94 -14.26
N PHE A 401 7.57 -15.64 -14.00
CA PHE A 401 8.34 -15.11 -12.87
C PHE A 401 7.79 -15.59 -11.53
N ALA A 402 6.47 -15.62 -11.35
CA ALA A 402 5.82 -16.12 -10.14
C ALA A 402 6.16 -17.60 -9.91
N THR A 403 6.08 -18.43 -10.96
CA THR A 403 6.35 -19.88 -10.89
C THR A 403 7.83 -20.16 -10.61
N VAL A 404 8.72 -19.56 -11.41
CA VAL A 404 10.18 -19.75 -11.25
C VAL A 404 10.65 -19.21 -9.91
N GLY A 405 10.13 -18.05 -9.50
CA GLY A 405 10.43 -17.44 -8.20
C GLY A 405 10.00 -18.34 -7.04
N ALA A 406 8.74 -18.79 -7.02
CA ALA A 406 8.22 -19.66 -5.97
C ALA A 406 9.01 -20.99 -5.89
N TYR A 407 9.30 -21.62 -7.02
CA TYR A 407 10.12 -22.83 -7.04
C TYR A 407 11.55 -22.58 -6.56
N GLY A 408 12.13 -21.43 -6.92
CA GLY A 408 13.51 -21.08 -6.56
C GLY A 408 13.75 -20.89 -5.05
N MET A 409 12.70 -20.64 -4.27
CA MET A 409 12.81 -20.42 -2.82
C MET A 409 13.12 -21.72 -2.05
N ARG A 410 12.35 -22.77 -2.27
CA ARG A 410 12.44 -24.04 -1.52
C ARG A 410 12.63 -25.26 -2.41
N GLN A 411 12.64 -25.11 -3.73
CA GLN A 411 12.72 -26.19 -4.73
C GLN A 411 11.64 -27.27 -4.53
N SER A 412 10.46 -26.85 -4.06
CA SER A 412 9.34 -27.72 -3.71
C SER A 412 8.25 -27.64 -4.75
N THR A 413 7.88 -28.80 -5.33
CA THR A 413 6.69 -28.92 -6.18
C THR A 413 5.39 -28.71 -5.41
N PHE A 414 5.37 -29.02 -4.12
CA PHE A 414 4.22 -28.76 -3.25
C PHE A 414 3.92 -27.27 -3.15
N ASP A 415 4.95 -26.41 -3.09
CA ASP A 415 4.80 -24.96 -3.06
C ASP A 415 4.18 -24.42 -4.36
N LEU A 416 4.43 -25.06 -5.51
CA LEU A 416 3.77 -24.70 -6.77
C LEU A 416 2.27 -25.03 -6.75
N PHE A 417 1.88 -26.18 -6.19
CA PHE A 417 0.47 -26.51 -6.01
C PHE A 417 -0.22 -25.54 -5.06
N LEU A 418 0.45 -25.14 -3.96
CA LEU A 418 -0.04 -24.12 -3.04
C LEU A 418 -0.18 -22.77 -3.76
N LEU A 419 0.83 -22.33 -4.50
CA LEU A 419 0.83 -21.07 -5.24
C LEU A 419 -0.41 -20.96 -6.15
N TYR A 420 -0.62 -21.97 -7.00
CA TYR A 420 -1.74 -21.95 -7.94
C TYR A 420 -3.09 -22.19 -7.24
N GLY A 421 -3.15 -23.02 -6.20
CA GLY A 421 -4.35 -23.19 -5.37
C GLY A 421 -4.78 -21.88 -4.71
N ILE A 422 -3.83 -21.15 -4.13
CA ILE A 422 -4.06 -19.82 -3.56
C ILE A 422 -4.40 -18.81 -4.66
N GLY A 423 -3.77 -18.90 -5.81
CA GLY A 423 -4.11 -18.09 -6.99
C GLY A 423 -5.57 -18.28 -7.43
N LEU A 424 -6.05 -19.52 -7.52
CA LEU A 424 -7.45 -19.82 -7.81
C LEU A 424 -8.40 -19.32 -6.73
N LEU A 425 -8.02 -19.46 -5.44
CA LEU A 425 -8.77 -18.88 -4.34
C LEU A 425 -8.89 -17.36 -4.52
N GLY A 426 -7.80 -16.68 -4.89
CA GLY A 426 -7.78 -15.25 -5.15
C GLY A 426 -8.69 -14.85 -6.33
N VAL A 427 -8.74 -15.63 -7.40
CA VAL A 427 -9.70 -15.43 -8.51
C VAL A 427 -11.14 -15.54 -8.04
N LEU A 428 -11.47 -16.55 -7.23
CA LEU A 428 -12.81 -16.70 -6.64
C LEU A 428 -13.13 -15.55 -5.72
N MET A 429 -12.21 -15.16 -4.85
CA MET A 429 -12.38 -13.99 -3.96
C MET A 429 -12.71 -12.74 -4.76
N ARG A 430 -11.93 -12.44 -5.80
CA ARG A 430 -12.15 -11.27 -6.65
C ARG A 430 -13.47 -11.34 -7.42
N ARG A 431 -13.86 -12.51 -7.92
CA ARG A 431 -15.14 -12.72 -8.62
C ARG A 431 -16.35 -12.41 -7.72
N PHE A 432 -16.24 -12.70 -6.43
CA PHE A 432 -17.30 -12.49 -5.45
C PHE A 432 -17.10 -11.23 -4.59
N ASP A 433 -16.21 -10.31 -5.03
CA ASP A 433 -15.88 -9.05 -4.36
C ASP A 433 -15.35 -9.21 -2.91
N PHE A 434 -14.63 -10.30 -2.62
CA PHE A 434 -13.90 -10.45 -1.37
C PHE A 434 -12.53 -9.77 -1.48
N PRO A 435 -12.14 -8.90 -0.54
CA PRO A 435 -10.81 -8.29 -0.55
C PRO A 435 -9.72 -9.31 -0.22
N THR A 436 -8.60 -9.27 -0.93
CA THR A 436 -7.48 -10.21 -0.72
C THR A 436 -6.50 -9.77 0.38
N ALA A 437 -6.36 -8.46 0.62
CA ALA A 437 -5.43 -7.96 1.63
C ALA A 437 -5.72 -8.42 3.06
N PRO A 438 -6.97 -8.51 3.53
CA PRO A 438 -7.26 -9.03 4.87
C PRO A 438 -6.76 -10.46 5.08
N VAL A 439 -6.68 -11.29 4.02
CA VAL A 439 -6.10 -12.64 4.11
C VAL A 439 -4.62 -12.56 4.50
N VAL A 440 -3.85 -11.73 3.80
CA VAL A 440 -2.41 -11.55 4.07
C VAL A 440 -2.19 -10.97 5.47
N VAL A 441 -2.97 -9.94 5.83
CA VAL A 441 -2.88 -9.33 7.17
C VAL A 441 -3.24 -10.34 8.27
N GLY A 442 -4.31 -11.11 8.09
CA GLY A 442 -4.72 -12.15 9.03
C GLY A 442 -3.66 -13.23 9.20
N MET A 443 -3.06 -13.66 8.11
CA MET A 443 -2.00 -14.67 8.12
C MET A 443 -0.73 -14.19 8.85
N ILE A 444 -0.31 -12.93 8.62
CA ILE A 444 0.90 -12.35 9.23
C ILE A 444 0.67 -12.01 10.71
N LEU A 445 -0.39 -11.26 10.99
CA LEU A 445 -0.64 -10.76 12.34
C LEU A 445 -1.35 -11.78 13.24
N GLY A 446 -1.97 -12.82 12.68
CA GLY A 446 -2.69 -13.85 13.43
C GLY A 446 -1.84 -14.55 14.50
N PRO A 447 -0.71 -15.16 14.13
CA PRO A 447 0.20 -15.80 15.08
C PRO A 447 0.73 -14.82 16.14
N LEU A 448 1.04 -13.57 15.73
CA LEU A 448 1.47 -12.52 16.66
C LEU A 448 0.35 -12.13 17.63
N ALA A 449 -0.87 -11.95 17.12
CA ALA A 449 -2.03 -11.64 17.96
C ALA A 449 -2.33 -12.76 18.95
N GLU A 450 -2.25 -14.02 18.53
CA GLU A 450 -2.42 -15.16 19.39
C GLU A 450 -1.37 -15.18 20.51
N ALA A 451 -0.09 -14.97 20.18
CA ALA A 451 0.99 -14.92 21.16
C ALA A 451 0.78 -13.78 22.18
N GLN A 452 0.43 -12.58 21.70
CA GLN A 452 0.18 -11.43 22.58
C GLN A 452 -1.06 -11.63 23.45
N MET A 453 -2.13 -12.23 22.90
CA MET A 453 -3.32 -12.59 23.69
C MET A 453 -2.98 -13.56 24.81
N ARG A 454 -2.27 -14.66 24.51
CA ARG A 454 -1.86 -15.66 25.51
C ARG A 454 -0.98 -15.04 26.59
N ASN A 455 0.00 -14.20 26.20
CA ASN A 455 0.85 -13.49 27.15
C ASN A 455 0.04 -12.51 28.01
N ALA A 456 -0.91 -11.77 27.44
CA ALA A 456 -1.77 -10.84 28.17
C ALA A 456 -2.64 -11.58 29.20
N VAL A 457 -3.26 -12.69 28.81
CA VAL A 457 -4.08 -13.51 29.71
C VAL A 457 -3.22 -14.14 30.82
N ALA A 458 -1.99 -14.56 30.51
CA ALA A 458 -1.04 -15.05 31.53
C ALA A 458 -0.68 -13.97 32.56
N ILE A 459 -0.43 -12.72 32.12
CA ILE A 459 -0.21 -11.57 33.01
C ILE A 459 -1.45 -11.26 33.85
N GLY A 460 -2.64 -11.48 33.29
CA GLY A 460 -3.93 -11.31 33.97
C GLY A 460 -4.36 -12.51 34.81
N GLU A 461 -3.45 -13.44 35.14
CA GLU A 461 -3.73 -14.65 35.94
C GLU A 461 -4.92 -15.46 35.38
N GLY A 462 -5.03 -15.58 34.07
CA GLY A 462 -6.12 -16.28 33.38
C GLY A 462 -7.36 -15.40 33.10
N SER A 463 -7.37 -14.14 33.53
CA SER A 463 -8.51 -13.22 33.35
C SER A 463 -8.39 -12.35 32.11
N PHE A 464 -9.43 -12.28 31.31
CA PHE A 464 -9.57 -11.30 30.21
C PHE A 464 -9.82 -9.86 30.72
N GLY A 465 -10.07 -9.69 32.02
CA GLY A 465 -10.21 -8.37 32.66
C GLY A 465 -8.99 -7.45 32.47
N ILE A 466 -7.81 -8.03 32.23
CA ILE A 466 -6.56 -7.30 31.97
C ILE A 466 -6.68 -6.26 30.86
N PHE A 467 -7.49 -6.53 29.83
CA PHE A 467 -7.70 -5.60 28.71
C PHE A 467 -8.50 -4.34 29.08
N LEU A 468 -9.28 -4.38 30.16
CA LEU A 468 -10.08 -3.27 30.67
C LEU A 468 -9.41 -2.55 31.87
N GLN A 469 -8.47 -3.22 32.54
CA GLN A 469 -7.79 -2.69 33.72
C GLN A 469 -6.64 -1.74 33.36
N ARG A 470 -6.02 -1.92 32.19
CA ARG A 470 -4.91 -1.09 31.74
C ARG A 470 -5.42 0.10 30.93
N PRO A 471 -5.08 1.36 31.29
CA PRO A 471 -5.66 2.55 30.66
C PRO A 471 -5.44 2.60 29.14
N MET A 472 -4.23 2.23 28.66
CA MET A 472 -3.93 2.25 27.23
C MET A 472 -4.69 1.15 26.47
N SER A 473 -4.77 -0.07 27.04
CA SER A 473 -5.56 -1.15 26.45
C SER A 473 -7.04 -0.78 26.40
N LEU A 474 -7.61 -0.20 27.48
CA LEU A 474 -8.99 0.28 27.51
C LEU A 474 -9.23 1.36 26.45
N THR A 475 -8.31 2.29 26.26
CA THR A 475 -8.42 3.31 25.20
C THR A 475 -8.49 2.67 23.83
N LEU A 476 -7.68 1.66 23.55
CA LEU A 476 -7.73 0.90 22.28
C LEU A 476 -9.03 0.13 22.12
N VAL A 477 -9.57 -0.48 23.18
CA VAL A 477 -10.91 -1.11 23.17
C VAL A 477 -11.98 -0.11 22.75
N VAL A 478 -11.97 1.09 23.36
CA VAL A 478 -12.93 2.16 23.01
C VAL A 478 -12.76 2.59 21.54
N ILE A 479 -11.52 2.74 21.06
CA ILE A 479 -11.26 3.09 19.65
C ILE A 479 -11.80 1.99 18.72
N VAL A 480 -11.58 0.72 19.02
CA VAL A 480 -12.10 -0.42 18.23
C VAL A 480 -13.64 -0.37 18.18
N LEU A 481 -14.29 -0.14 19.31
CA LEU A 481 -15.75 0.00 19.37
C LEU A 481 -16.25 1.20 18.56
N LEU A 482 -15.56 2.33 18.61
CA LEU A 482 -15.90 3.51 17.80
C LEU A 482 -15.75 3.22 16.30
N VAL A 483 -14.68 2.58 15.87
CA VAL A 483 -14.47 2.19 14.46
C VAL A 483 -15.58 1.24 13.98
N LEU A 484 -16.08 0.36 14.83
CA LEU A 484 -17.17 -0.56 14.47
C LEU A 484 -18.54 0.10 14.45
N VAL A 485 -18.81 0.99 15.39
CA VAL A 485 -20.18 1.52 15.63
C VAL A 485 -20.42 2.80 14.82
N VAL A 486 -19.47 3.74 14.81
CA VAL A 486 -19.69 5.07 14.20
C VAL A 486 -20.08 4.99 12.71
N PRO A 487 -19.40 4.21 11.84
CA PRO A 487 -19.79 4.14 10.43
C PRO A 487 -21.21 3.59 10.25
N ARG A 488 -21.61 2.59 11.05
CA ARG A 488 -22.96 2.00 10.99
C ARG A 488 -24.05 2.98 11.42
N VAL A 489 -23.77 3.77 12.46
CA VAL A 489 -24.71 4.81 12.93
C VAL A 489 -24.82 5.93 11.89
N LEU A 490 -23.72 6.41 11.35
CA LEU A 490 -23.72 7.45 10.31
C LEU A 490 -24.45 7.01 9.04
N GLN A 491 -24.24 5.77 8.59
CA GLN A 491 -24.94 5.22 7.43
C GLN A 491 -26.47 5.14 7.66
N ARG A 492 -26.90 4.68 8.84
CA ARG A 492 -28.32 4.65 9.20
C ARG A 492 -28.93 6.05 9.24
N TRP A 493 -28.19 7.04 9.75
CA TRP A 493 -28.64 8.43 9.79
C TRP A 493 -28.72 9.04 8.39
N ALA A 494 -27.75 8.78 7.52
CA ALA A 494 -27.76 9.22 6.14
C ALA A 494 -28.93 8.62 5.36
N GLN A 495 -29.21 7.33 5.52
CA GLN A 495 -30.38 6.66 4.91
C GLN A 495 -31.73 7.25 5.40
N LYS A 496 -31.87 7.49 6.71
CA LYS A 496 -33.07 8.13 7.25
C LYS A 496 -33.29 9.54 6.70
N ARG A 497 -32.21 10.33 6.55
CA ARG A 497 -32.28 11.68 5.96
C ARG A 497 -32.64 11.65 4.46
N ALA A 498 -32.12 10.67 3.71
CA ALA A 498 -32.48 10.50 2.30
C ALA A 498 -33.96 10.17 2.13
N VAL A 499 -34.48 9.23 2.90
CA VAL A 499 -35.95 8.87 2.89
C VAL A 499 -36.83 10.07 3.24
N HIS A 500 -36.46 10.88 4.24
CA HIS A 500 -37.22 12.09 4.59
C HIS A 500 -37.17 13.17 3.52
N ARG A 501 -36.02 13.29 2.80
CA ARG A 501 -35.90 14.25 1.71
C ARG A 501 -36.72 13.85 0.49
N ASP A 502 -36.74 12.57 0.16
CA ASP A 502 -37.54 12.05 -0.96
C ASP A 502 -39.06 12.11 -0.65
N ALA A 503 -39.48 11.88 0.59
CA ALA A 503 -40.85 12.09 1.03
C ALA A 503 -41.28 13.55 1.01
N ALA A 504 -40.36 14.49 1.32
CA ALA A 504 -40.64 15.93 1.24
C ALA A 504 -40.63 16.49 -0.20
N LEU A 505 -40.01 15.80 -1.16
CA LEU A 505 -40.08 16.15 -2.59
C LEU A 505 -41.25 15.55 -3.33
N SER A 506 -41.92 14.55 -2.72
CA SER A 506 -43.12 13.88 -3.26
C SER A 506 -44.45 14.42 -2.69
N ALA A 507 -44.40 15.27 -1.69
CA ALA A 507 -45.53 16.02 -1.13
C ALA A 507 -45.52 17.47 -1.65
#